data_aa3f03e8d340c04849e0c641ba266174
#
_entry.id   aa3f03e8d340c04849e0c641ba266174
#
_cell.length_a   1.000
_cell.length_b   1.000
_cell.length_c   1.000
_cell.angle_alpha   90.00
_cell.angle_beta   90.00
_cell.angle_gamma   90.00
#
_symmetry.space_group_name_H-M   'P 1'
#
loop_
_entity.id
_entity.type
_entity.pdbx_description
1 polymer ?
#
loop_
_entity_poly.entity_id
_entity_poly.type
_entity_poly.pdbx_seq_one_letter_code
_entity_poly.pdbx_strand_id
1 'polypeptide(L)'
;MLLAILVFSTLCSCTRHEEKMTCIPVIFDTDAGNDIDDVLAMQMLFNYEKAGKIDLLGITISKSNPYTIEYIDGYCRLNGRNDIPLGYAYNGVNPEDGNYLRQTIDTIIDGNKILFPQRSINNSIPEGYKLLRKMLAAQKDSSVVFIAVGPETNLARLLTSEPDEYSTLNGKSLIARKVKVLSVMAGRFDERVDHPEWNILQDLNAAQTTFKEWPTPIIASGWEIGTSILYPHQSILNDFPDSYKHPLCVSYKIYQRMPYDRETWDLTSVLQAIEPESNYFNLSEKGIITIDSIGQSIFSTSENGKHQYLIMQKEENIQTIIKALVNQVTGKK
;
A
#
# COMPACT_ATOMS: atom_id res chain seq x y z
N MET A 1 -68.35 -35.84 -23.63
CA MET A 1 -66.92 -36.19 -23.65
C MET A 1 -66.12 -34.86 -23.64
N LEU A 2 -65.78 -34.35 -22.44
CA LEU A 2 -65.02 -33.11 -22.26
C LEU A 2 -63.55 -33.50 -22.11
N LEU A 3 -62.72 -32.96 -22.99
CA LEU A 3 -61.24 -33.14 -22.97
C LEU A 3 -60.66 -32.01 -22.14
N ALA A 4 -60.07 -32.33 -20.96
CA ALA A 4 -59.37 -31.38 -20.14
C ALA A 4 -57.92 -31.31 -20.60
N ILE A 5 -57.47 -30.12 -21.06
CA ILE A 5 -56.08 -29.84 -21.43
C ILE A 5 -55.36 -29.35 -20.14
N LEU A 6 -54.44 -30.17 -19.60
CA LEU A 6 -53.53 -29.74 -18.53
C LEU A 6 -52.36 -28.94 -19.16
N VAL A 7 -52.26 -27.67 -18.84
CA VAL A 7 -51.09 -26.83 -19.14
C VAL A 7 -50.10 -26.97 -18.02
N PHE A 8 -48.97 -27.64 -18.29
CA PHE A 8 -47.80 -27.65 -17.37
C PHE A 8 -46.99 -26.38 -17.57
N SER A 9 -47.05 -25.44 -16.64
CA SER A 9 -46.15 -24.30 -16.57
C SER A 9 -44.84 -24.71 -15.87
N THR A 10 -43.79 -24.92 -16.63
CA THR A 10 -42.42 -25.07 -16.09
C THR A 10 -41.92 -23.73 -15.59
N LEU A 11 -41.91 -23.52 -14.28
CA LEU A 11 -41.20 -22.43 -13.64
C LEU A 11 -39.70 -22.70 -13.73
N CYS A 12 -39.04 -22.03 -14.68
CA CYS A 12 -37.59 -21.99 -14.77
C CYS A 12 -37.07 -21.06 -13.64
N SER A 13 -36.65 -21.63 -12.53
CA SER A 13 -36.01 -20.90 -11.43
C SER A 13 -34.58 -20.59 -11.85
N CYS A 14 -34.32 -19.38 -12.39
CA CYS A 14 -32.99 -18.87 -12.55
C CYS A 14 -32.41 -18.56 -11.15
N THR A 15 -31.69 -19.49 -10.58
CA THR A 15 -30.78 -19.19 -9.48
C THR A 15 -29.67 -18.31 -10.03
N ARG A 16 -29.73 -17.00 -9.78
CA ARG A 16 -28.57 -16.14 -9.89
C ARG A 16 -27.54 -16.68 -8.91
N HIS A 17 -26.50 -17.33 -9.41
CA HIS A 17 -25.26 -17.46 -8.67
C HIS A 17 -24.72 -16.02 -8.51
N GLU A 18 -24.88 -15.43 -7.34
CA GLU A 18 -24.04 -14.31 -6.93
C GLU A 18 -22.61 -14.87 -6.90
N GLU A 19 -21.79 -14.54 -7.90
CA GLU A 19 -20.36 -14.74 -7.83
C GLU A 19 -19.89 -13.97 -6.59
N LYS A 20 -19.52 -14.73 -5.56
CA LYS A 20 -18.92 -14.18 -4.35
C LYS A 20 -17.66 -13.45 -4.80
N MET A 21 -17.70 -12.12 -4.84
CA MET A 21 -16.53 -11.32 -5.15
C MET A 21 -15.39 -11.79 -4.24
N THR A 22 -14.35 -12.37 -4.82
CA THR A 22 -13.20 -12.83 -4.05
C THR A 22 -12.39 -11.58 -3.72
N CYS A 23 -12.31 -11.25 -2.42
CA CYS A 23 -11.45 -10.15 -1.95
C CYS A 23 -10.01 -10.37 -2.42
N ILE A 24 -9.35 -9.32 -2.84
CA ILE A 24 -7.94 -9.35 -3.23
C ILE A 24 -7.08 -9.44 -1.96
N PRO A 25 -6.26 -10.48 -1.75
CA PRO A 25 -5.35 -10.52 -0.62
C PRO A 25 -4.22 -9.52 -0.81
N VAL A 26 -4.08 -8.59 0.15
CA VAL A 26 -3.12 -7.47 0.08
C VAL A 26 -2.16 -7.53 1.26
N ILE A 27 -0.88 -7.33 0.99
CA ILE A 27 0.16 -7.03 1.98
C ILE A 27 0.59 -5.58 1.74
N PHE A 28 0.77 -4.83 2.83
CA PHE A 28 1.21 -3.43 2.79
C PHE A 28 2.53 -3.26 3.53
N ASP A 29 3.53 -2.67 2.88
CA ASP A 29 4.80 -2.27 3.49
C ASP A 29 4.92 -0.74 3.43
N THR A 30 5.23 -0.09 4.56
CA THR A 30 5.17 1.36 4.74
C THR A 30 6.31 1.85 5.64
N ASP A 31 6.75 3.08 5.47
CA ASP A 31 7.67 3.77 6.37
C ASP A 31 7.02 4.98 7.06
N ALA A 32 5.72 4.90 7.30
CA ALA A 32 4.92 5.95 7.93
C ALA A 32 5.65 6.68 9.05
N GLY A 33 5.66 8.00 8.99
CA GLY A 33 6.31 8.87 9.96
C GLY A 33 7.10 10.01 9.34
N ASN A 34 7.69 9.80 8.18
CA ASN A 34 8.44 10.84 7.48
C ASN A 34 7.51 11.69 6.64
N ASP A 35 6.62 11.07 5.90
CA ASP A 35 5.57 11.73 5.14
C ASP A 35 4.16 11.35 5.66
N ILE A 36 3.17 12.15 5.30
CA ILE A 36 1.79 11.93 5.75
C ILE A 36 0.96 11.12 4.75
N ASP A 37 1.43 10.97 3.54
CA ASP A 37 0.73 10.24 2.49
C ASP A 37 0.67 8.73 2.76
N ASP A 38 1.63 8.14 3.48
CA ASP A 38 1.52 6.80 4.08
C ASP A 38 0.20 6.59 4.84
N VAL A 39 -0.20 7.58 5.66
CA VAL A 39 -1.42 7.48 6.47
C VAL A 39 -2.67 7.59 5.61
N LEU A 40 -2.63 8.45 4.59
CA LEU A 40 -3.70 8.56 3.60
C LEU A 40 -3.84 7.24 2.82
N ALA A 41 -2.73 6.65 2.37
CA ALA A 41 -2.69 5.36 1.67
C ALA A 41 -3.22 4.21 2.56
N MET A 42 -2.79 4.16 3.82
CA MET A 42 -3.30 3.19 4.80
C MET A 42 -4.80 3.34 5.04
N GLN A 43 -5.32 4.57 5.11
CA GLN A 43 -6.76 4.82 5.23
C GLN A 43 -7.54 4.33 4.00
N MET A 44 -7.00 4.48 2.80
CA MET A 44 -7.60 3.89 1.59
C MET A 44 -7.73 2.38 1.73
N LEU A 45 -6.69 1.69 2.19
CA LEU A 45 -6.71 0.24 2.36
C LEU A 45 -7.79 -0.21 3.35
N PHE A 46 -7.93 0.46 4.50
CA PHE A 46 -9.01 0.15 5.43
C PHE A 46 -10.41 0.38 4.83
N ASN A 47 -10.57 1.41 4.02
CA ASN A 47 -11.85 1.67 3.36
C ASN A 47 -12.13 0.66 2.22
N TYR A 48 -11.13 0.24 1.46
CA TYR A 48 -11.26 -0.86 0.51
C TYR A 48 -11.64 -2.17 1.19
N GLU A 49 -11.07 -2.46 2.35
CA GLU A 49 -11.39 -3.65 3.12
C GLU A 49 -12.83 -3.60 3.65
N LYS A 50 -13.25 -2.47 4.24
CA LYS A 50 -14.66 -2.25 4.65
C LYS A 50 -15.65 -2.39 3.49
N ALA A 51 -15.23 -2.03 2.28
CA ALA A 51 -16.03 -2.22 1.06
C ALA A 51 -16.00 -3.66 0.52
N GLY A 52 -15.25 -4.58 1.14
CA GLY A 52 -15.12 -5.97 0.71
C GLY A 52 -14.31 -6.17 -0.57
N LYS A 53 -13.53 -5.19 -0.99
CA LYS A 53 -12.68 -5.28 -2.18
C LYS A 53 -11.36 -6.02 -1.91
N ILE A 54 -10.80 -5.86 -0.72
CA ILE A 54 -9.53 -6.48 -0.33
C ILE A 54 -9.66 -7.25 1.00
N ASP A 55 -8.69 -8.12 1.24
CA ASP A 55 -8.37 -8.75 2.51
C ASP A 55 -6.95 -8.29 2.89
N LEU A 56 -6.83 -7.34 3.84
CA LEU A 56 -5.55 -6.80 4.28
C LEU A 56 -4.90 -7.80 5.26
N LEU A 57 -3.97 -8.58 4.74
CA LEU A 57 -3.33 -9.70 5.44
C LEU A 57 -2.42 -9.26 6.59
N GLY A 58 -1.79 -8.10 6.46
CA GLY A 58 -0.88 -7.55 7.44
C GLY A 58 -0.11 -6.34 6.92
N ILE A 59 0.57 -5.67 7.84
CA ILE A 59 1.38 -4.47 7.55
C ILE A 59 2.81 -4.73 8.02
N THR A 60 3.79 -4.47 7.14
CA THR A 60 5.20 -4.45 7.50
C THR A 60 5.74 -3.03 7.47
N ILE A 61 6.69 -2.77 8.35
CA ILE A 61 7.23 -1.43 8.61
C ILE A 61 8.69 -1.43 8.22
N SER A 62 9.06 -0.65 7.20
CA SER A 62 10.44 -0.47 6.73
C SER A 62 11.20 0.63 7.50
N LYS A 63 10.50 1.57 8.12
CA LYS A 63 11.10 2.58 9.01
C LYS A 63 11.54 1.96 10.34
N SER A 64 12.83 2.10 10.66
CA SER A 64 13.42 1.52 11.90
C SER A 64 13.24 2.44 13.12
N ASN A 65 12.00 2.88 13.39
CA ASN A 65 11.64 3.71 14.54
C ASN A 65 10.48 3.09 15.33
N PRO A 66 10.58 2.95 16.68
CA PRO A 66 9.57 2.28 17.49
C PRO A 66 8.22 3.00 17.51
N TYR A 67 8.18 4.32 17.40
CA TYR A 67 6.92 5.08 17.37
C TYR A 67 6.07 4.76 16.14
N THR A 68 6.69 4.31 15.04
CA THR A 68 5.93 3.85 13.86
C THR A 68 5.06 2.64 14.20
N ILE A 69 5.58 1.69 15.02
CA ILE A 69 4.80 0.53 15.48
C ILE A 69 3.59 0.98 16.29
N GLU A 70 3.82 1.87 17.26
CA GLU A 70 2.76 2.37 18.15
C GLU A 70 1.70 3.16 17.35
N TYR A 71 2.14 4.00 16.44
CA TYR A 71 1.25 4.77 15.59
C TYR A 71 0.37 3.87 14.72
N ILE A 72 0.98 2.93 13.99
CA ILE A 72 0.25 2.00 13.10
C ILE A 72 -0.67 1.09 13.91
N ASP A 73 -0.25 0.58 15.08
CA ASP A 73 -1.12 -0.21 15.93
C ASP A 73 -2.35 0.58 16.39
N GLY A 74 -2.13 1.80 16.88
CA GLY A 74 -3.24 2.70 17.26
C GLY A 74 -4.18 2.98 16.09
N TYR A 75 -3.61 3.18 14.90
CA TYR A 75 -4.39 3.45 13.69
C TYR A 75 -5.17 2.23 13.18
N CYS A 76 -4.59 1.02 13.27
CA CYS A 76 -5.30 -0.23 13.00
C CYS A 76 -6.50 -0.39 13.94
N ARG A 77 -6.32 -0.12 15.23
CA ARG A 77 -7.38 -0.19 16.24
C ARG A 77 -8.50 0.81 16.00
N LEU A 78 -8.16 2.03 15.59
CA LEU A 78 -9.13 3.04 15.17
C LEU A 78 -10.06 2.51 14.05
N ASN A 79 -9.50 1.72 13.14
CA ASN A 79 -10.21 1.12 12.02
C ASN A 79 -10.85 -0.25 12.34
N GLY A 80 -10.83 -0.69 13.61
CA GLY A 80 -11.42 -1.95 14.06
C GLY A 80 -10.57 -3.19 13.73
N ARG A 81 -9.30 -3.03 13.34
CA ARG A 81 -8.38 -4.11 12.97
C ARG A 81 -7.31 -4.33 14.05
N ASN A 82 -7.78 -4.70 15.26
CA ASN A 82 -6.90 -5.05 16.39
C ASN A 82 -6.07 -6.31 16.15
N ASP A 83 -6.53 -7.15 15.22
CA ASP A 83 -6.01 -8.47 14.87
C ASP A 83 -4.91 -8.44 13.80
N ILE A 84 -4.79 -7.32 13.07
CA ILE A 84 -3.89 -7.28 11.91
C ILE A 84 -2.43 -7.51 12.33
N PRO A 85 -1.72 -8.45 11.69
CA PRO A 85 -0.32 -8.69 11.99
C PRO A 85 0.56 -7.50 11.63
N LEU A 86 1.51 -7.15 12.50
CA LEU A 86 2.54 -6.15 12.26
C LEU A 86 3.92 -6.81 12.24
N GLY A 87 4.77 -6.40 11.30
CA GLY A 87 6.18 -6.77 11.23
C GLY A 87 7.06 -5.53 11.15
N TYR A 88 8.33 -5.63 11.57
CA TYR A 88 9.19 -4.46 11.71
C TYR A 88 10.61 -4.76 11.21
N ALA A 89 11.21 -3.81 10.51
CA ALA A 89 12.58 -3.90 10.04
C ALA A 89 13.56 -3.52 11.17
N TYR A 90 13.93 -4.48 12.01
CA TYR A 90 14.97 -4.24 13.02
C TYR A 90 16.31 -3.90 12.36
N ASN A 91 17.02 -2.92 12.93
CA ASN A 91 18.29 -2.44 12.37
C ASN A 91 18.17 -2.09 10.87
N GLY A 92 17.04 -1.54 10.50
CA GLY A 92 16.77 -1.03 9.16
C GLY A 92 17.24 0.42 9.00
N VAL A 93 16.54 1.16 8.17
CA VAL A 93 16.83 2.56 7.83
C VAL A 93 15.85 3.52 8.52
N ASN A 94 16.10 4.82 8.42
CA ASN A 94 15.21 5.89 8.92
C ASN A 94 14.87 5.76 10.41
N PRO A 95 15.88 5.79 11.32
CA PRO A 95 15.65 5.65 12.75
C PRO A 95 15.09 6.91 13.43
N GLU A 96 15.04 8.05 12.74
CA GLU A 96 14.54 9.32 13.27
C GLU A 96 13.05 9.26 13.63
N ASP A 97 12.60 10.12 14.57
CA ASP A 97 11.22 10.12 15.09
C ASP A 97 10.15 10.48 14.04
N GLY A 98 10.58 11.03 12.90
CA GLY A 98 9.66 11.51 11.87
C GLY A 98 8.97 12.82 12.27
N ASN A 99 7.94 13.21 11.47
CA ASN A 99 7.39 14.57 11.56
C ASN A 99 6.08 14.66 12.37
N TYR A 100 5.41 13.54 12.70
CA TYR A 100 4.10 13.57 13.34
C TYR A 100 3.81 12.39 14.30
N LEU A 101 4.58 11.30 14.26
CA LEU A 101 4.25 10.06 14.99
C LEU A 101 4.01 10.30 16.46
N ARG A 102 5.06 10.74 17.18
CA ARG A 102 5.05 10.92 18.62
C ARG A 102 4.04 11.99 19.03
N GLN A 103 4.03 13.11 18.32
CA GLN A 103 3.10 14.20 18.61
C GLN A 103 1.63 13.73 18.51
N THR A 104 1.30 12.91 17.50
CA THR A 104 -0.05 12.37 17.36
C THR A 104 -0.39 11.36 18.46
N ILE A 105 0.53 10.45 18.78
CA ILE A 105 0.36 9.45 19.86
C ILE A 105 0.12 10.14 21.22
N ASP A 106 0.82 11.25 21.46
CA ASP A 106 0.73 11.99 22.73
C ASP A 106 -0.43 12.99 22.76
N THR A 107 -1.11 13.21 21.63
CA THR A 107 -2.21 14.19 21.54
C THR A 107 -3.41 13.77 22.40
N ILE A 108 -3.87 14.71 23.23
CA ILE A 108 -5.06 14.57 24.08
C ILE A 108 -6.05 15.65 23.65
N ILE A 109 -7.28 15.26 23.30
CA ILE A 109 -8.39 16.13 22.95
C ILE A 109 -9.60 15.74 23.79
N ASP A 110 -10.28 16.71 24.38
CA ASP A 110 -11.43 16.49 25.29
C ASP A 110 -11.11 15.52 26.45
N GLY A 111 -9.85 15.56 26.96
CA GLY A 111 -9.38 14.70 28.03
C GLY A 111 -9.04 13.27 27.63
N ASN A 112 -9.11 12.93 26.36
CA ASN A 112 -8.85 11.58 25.85
C ASN A 112 -7.70 11.59 24.83
N LYS A 113 -6.88 10.53 24.84
CA LYS A 113 -5.94 10.28 23.75
C LYS A 113 -6.73 10.03 22.45
N ILE A 114 -6.19 10.48 21.34
CA ILE A 114 -6.80 10.23 20.01
C ILE A 114 -6.35 8.90 19.39
N LEU A 115 -5.19 8.37 19.82
CA LEU A 115 -4.71 7.04 19.46
C LEU A 115 -4.46 6.21 20.74
N PHE A 116 -4.77 4.91 20.69
CA PHE A 116 -4.65 3.97 21.79
C PHE A 116 -3.80 2.75 21.40
N PRO A 117 -2.48 2.91 21.18
CA PRO A 117 -1.61 1.79 20.87
C PRO A 117 -1.56 0.81 22.06
N GLN A 118 -1.52 -0.49 21.74
CA GLN A 118 -1.30 -1.57 22.71
C GLN A 118 -0.07 -2.41 22.37
N ARG A 119 0.41 -2.31 21.13
CA ARG A 119 1.64 -2.95 20.68
C ARG A 119 2.75 -1.91 20.55
N SER A 120 3.93 -2.29 20.96
CA SER A 120 5.15 -1.50 20.88
C SER A 120 6.33 -2.42 20.59
N ILE A 121 7.52 -1.89 20.42
CA ILE A 121 8.75 -2.66 20.22
C ILE A 121 8.98 -3.71 21.34
N ASN A 122 8.50 -3.46 22.55
CA ASN A 122 8.64 -4.35 23.68
C ASN A 122 7.69 -5.57 23.64
N ASN A 123 6.75 -5.63 22.72
CA ASN A 123 5.77 -6.70 22.58
C ASN A 123 6.18 -7.79 21.57
N SER A 124 7.46 -7.97 21.35
CA SER A 124 7.97 -9.02 20.46
C SER A 124 7.38 -8.97 19.05
N ILE A 125 7.35 -7.79 18.44
CA ILE A 125 6.97 -7.64 17.05
C ILE A 125 7.97 -8.46 16.19
N PRO A 126 7.52 -9.34 15.29
CA PRO A 126 8.42 -10.13 14.46
C PRO A 126 9.18 -9.26 13.45
N GLU A 127 10.33 -9.75 13.00
CA GLU A 127 11.01 -9.22 11.80
C GLU A 127 10.03 -9.17 10.63
N GLY A 128 10.04 -8.05 9.88
CA GLY A 128 9.12 -7.83 8.77
C GLY A 128 9.16 -8.97 7.77
N TYR A 129 10.34 -9.37 7.29
CA TYR A 129 10.47 -10.45 6.32
C TYR A 129 9.97 -11.81 6.84
N LYS A 130 10.08 -12.10 8.14
CA LYS A 130 9.52 -13.35 8.72
C LYS A 130 8.00 -13.33 8.71
N LEU A 131 7.41 -12.18 9.04
CA LEU A 131 5.96 -12.03 8.92
C LEU A 131 5.52 -12.17 7.47
N LEU A 132 6.23 -11.56 6.52
CA LEU A 132 5.96 -11.69 5.08
C LEU A 132 5.98 -13.16 4.65
N ARG A 133 6.98 -13.93 5.06
CA ARG A 133 7.04 -15.38 4.77
C ARG A 133 5.83 -16.12 5.29
N LYS A 134 5.44 -15.87 6.55
CA LYS A 134 4.26 -16.47 7.18
C LYS A 134 2.98 -16.15 6.41
N MET A 135 2.76 -14.87 6.07
CA MET A 135 1.57 -14.44 5.34
C MET A 135 1.53 -15.06 3.94
N LEU A 136 2.63 -14.99 3.18
CA LEU A 136 2.69 -15.54 1.82
C LEU A 136 2.48 -17.04 1.81
N ALA A 137 3.08 -17.79 2.74
CA ALA A 137 2.94 -19.26 2.80
C ALA A 137 1.47 -19.69 2.94
N ALA A 138 0.67 -18.91 3.64
CA ALA A 138 -0.75 -19.20 3.88
C ALA A 138 -1.67 -18.89 2.68
N GLN A 139 -1.20 -18.16 1.67
CA GLN A 139 -2.04 -17.72 0.56
C GLN A 139 -2.06 -18.72 -0.61
N LYS A 140 -3.05 -18.55 -1.49
CA LYS A 140 -3.13 -19.26 -2.77
C LYS A 140 -1.98 -18.80 -3.69
N ASP A 141 -1.57 -19.65 -4.62
CA ASP A 141 -0.55 -19.31 -5.60
C ASP A 141 -1.02 -18.15 -6.49
N SER A 142 -0.11 -17.23 -6.81
CA SER A 142 -0.32 -16.07 -7.68
C SER A 142 -1.55 -15.21 -7.30
N SER A 143 -1.82 -15.06 -6.00
CA SER A 143 -3.00 -14.34 -5.53
C SER A 143 -2.69 -13.00 -4.86
N VAL A 144 -1.54 -12.87 -4.21
CA VAL A 144 -1.22 -11.73 -3.36
C VAL A 144 -0.82 -10.51 -4.17
N VAL A 145 -1.46 -9.39 -3.93
CA VAL A 145 -1.01 -8.06 -4.35
C VAL A 145 -0.15 -7.51 -3.21
N PHE A 146 1.12 -7.27 -3.51
CA PHE A 146 2.06 -6.67 -2.56
C PHE A 146 2.19 -5.19 -2.89
N ILE A 147 1.90 -4.32 -1.92
CA ILE A 147 2.03 -2.86 -2.04
C ILE A 147 3.13 -2.42 -1.09
N ALA A 148 4.17 -1.77 -1.63
CA ALA A 148 5.27 -1.22 -0.85
C ALA A 148 5.41 0.27 -1.15
N VAL A 149 5.42 1.09 -0.11
CA VAL A 149 5.45 2.55 -0.24
C VAL A 149 6.59 3.21 0.55
N GLY A 150 7.47 2.40 1.15
CA GLY A 150 8.69 2.83 1.81
C GLY A 150 9.92 2.12 1.24
N PRO A 151 11.12 2.33 1.82
CA PRO A 151 12.36 1.69 1.40
C PRO A 151 12.24 0.16 1.35
N GLU A 152 12.84 -0.48 0.36
CA GLU A 152 12.69 -1.89 0.02
C GLU A 152 13.37 -2.86 1.02
N THR A 153 13.74 -2.41 2.21
CA THR A 153 14.45 -3.19 3.25
C THR A 153 13.79 -4.54 3.54
N ASN A 154 12.48 -4.55 3.80
CA ASN A 154 11.75 -5.79 4.09
C ASN A 154 11.67 -6.70 2.86
N LEU A 155 11.55 -6.13 1.65
CA LEU A 155 11.46 -6.86 0.39
C LEU A 155 12.78 -7.56 0.08
N ALA A 156 13.91 -6.87 0.22
CA ALA A 156 15.23 -7.43 0.00
C ALA A 156 15.56 -8.54 1.02
N ARG A 157 15.21 -8.34 2.29
CA ARG A 157 15.36 -9.38 3.33
C ARG A 157 14.47 -10.60 3.05
N LEU A 158 13.25 -10.38 2.56
CA LEU A 158 12.38 -11.47 2.14
C LEU A 158 12.97 -12.23 0.95
N LEU A 159 13.45 -11.55 -0.08
CA LEU A 159 14.07 -12.16 -1.28
C LEU A 159 15.23 -13.08 -0.94
N THR A 160 16.08 -12.67 0.00
CA THR A 160 17.29 -13.38 0.40
C THR A 160 17.07 -14.36 1.56
N SER A 161 15.83 -14.48 2.05
CA SER A 161 15.54 -15.36 3.18
C SER A 161 15.58 -16.83 2.82
N GLU A 162 16.11 -17.63 3.75
CA GLU A 162 16.19 -19.08 3.66
C GLU A 162 14.84 -19.75 4.02
N PRO A 163 14.65 -21.03 3.70
CA PRO A 163 13.53 -21.84 4.19
C PRO A 163 13.38 -21.77 5.71
N ASP A 164 12.14 -21.81 6.19
CA ASP A 164 11.80 -21.74 7.62
C ASP A 164 10.57 -22.62 7.97
N GLU A 165 10.06 -22.48 9.19
CA GLU A 165 8.89 -23.20 9.67
C GLU A 165 7.61 -22.93 8.88
N TYR A 166 7.52 -21.81 8.16
CA TYR A 166 6.34 -21.44 7.37
C TYR A 166 6.40 -21.98 5.94
N SER A 167 7.61 -22.13 5.38
CA SER A 167 7.78 -22.60 4.00
C SER A 167 9.16 -23.22 3.76
N THR A 168 9.18 -24.36 3.07
CA THR A 168 10.39 -25.00 2.57
C THR A 168 11.02 -24.30 1.36
N LEU A 169 10.34 -23.28 0.82
CA LEU A 169 10.86 -22.44 -0.26
C LEU A 169 11.73 -21.32 0.32
N ASN A 170 12.85 -21.01 -0.36
CA ASN A 170 13.54 -19.74 -0.09
C ASN A 170 12.65 -18.55 -0.48
N GLY A 171 13.02 -17.34 -0.03
CA GLY A 171 12.19 -16.15 -0.21
C GLY A 171 11.85 -15.86 -1.67
N LYS A 172 12.82 -15.91 -2.58
CA LYS A 172 12.60 -15.67 -4.02
C LYS A 172 11.60 -16.67 -4.62
N SER A 173 11.71 -17.93 -4.29
CA SER A 173 10.80 -18.98 -4.78
C SER A 173 9.40 -18.85 -4.15
N LEU A 174 9.32 -18.42 -2.90
CA LEU A 174 8.03 -18.17 -2.22
C LEU A 174 7.30 -16.99 -2.86
N ILE A 175 8.01 -15.88 -3.12
CA ILE A 175 7.47 -14.73 -3.85
C ILE A 175 6.99 -15.16 -5.24
N ALA A 176 7.83 -15.87 -6.01
CA ALA A 176 7.48 -16.33 -7.36
C ALA A 176 6.20 -17.15 -7.39
N ARG A 177 5.95 -17.93 -6.33
CA ARG A 177 4.75 -18.76 -6.22
C ARG A 177 3.52 -17.98 -5.78
N LYS A 178 3.65 -17.04 -4.84
CA LYS A 178 2.51 -16.48 -4.10
C LYS A 178 2.09 -15.08 -4.56
N VAL A 179 3.07 -14.26 -4.96
CA VAL A 179 2.81 -12.87 -5.32
C VAL A 179 2.34 -12.78 -6.78
N LYS A 180 1.21 -12.13 -6.98
CA LYS A 180 0.66 -11.81 -8.31
C LYS A 180 1.40 -10.62 -8.94
N VAL A 181 1.59 -9.56 -8.15
CA VAL A 181 2.22 -8.30 -8.57
C VAL A 181 2.77 -7.57 -7.35
N LEU A 182 3.88 -6.87 -7.53
CA LEU A 182 4.38 -5.84 -6.62
C LEU A 182 4.01 -4.48 -7.19
N SER A 183 3.22 -3.70 -6.46
CA SER A 183 3.03 -2.27 -6.69
C SER A 183 3.94 -1.51 -5.74
N VAL A 184 4.85 -0.70 -6.27
CA VAL A 184 5.86 -0.04 -5.44
C VAL A 184 5.89 1.45 -5.71
N MET A 185 5.89 2.26 -4.64
CA MET A 185 6.24 3.67 -4.73
C MET A 185 7.75 3.78 -4.70
N ALA A 186 8.37 3.85 -5.86
CA ALA A 186 9.81 3.94 -6.00
C ALA A 186 10.21 4.41 -7.39
N GLY A 187 11.33 5.08 -7.44
CA GLY A 187 11.94 5.50 -8.70
C GLY A 187 11.43 6.80 -9.24
N ARG A 188 12.07 7.20 -10.33
CA ARG A 188 11.76 8.40 -11.08
C ARG A 188 12.02 8.14 -12.55
N PHE A 189 11.03 8.38 -13.40
CA PHE A 189 11.04 8.00 -14.81
C PHE A 189 10.81 9.21 -15.74
N ASP A 190 10.77 10.43 -15.20
CA ASP A 190 10.75 11.66 -15.99
C ASP A 190 12.16 12.01 -16.50
N GLU A 191 12.28 13.05 -17.34
CA GLU A 191 13.55 13.46 -17.93
C GLU A 191 14.56 14.09 -16.93
N ARG A 192 14.14 14.33 -15.69
CA ARG A 192 14.95 14.94 -14.64
C ARG A 192 15.75 13.91 -13.86
N VAL A 193 16.85 13.47 -14.42
CA VAL A 193 17.71 12.39 -13.90
C VAL A 193 18.65 12.79 -12.75
N ASP A 194 18.65 14.04 -12.32
CA ASP A 194 19.59 14.58 -11.34
C ASP A 194 19.20 14.39 -9.86
N HIS A 195 18.00 13.89 -9.62
CA HIS A 195 17.47 13.65 -8.27
C HIS A 195 16.89 12.23 -8.15
N PRO A 196 17.70 11.27 -7.65
CA PRO A 196 17.20 9.94 -7.33
C PRO A 196 16.02 10.01 -6.34
N GLU A 197 15.12 9.04 -6.45
CA GLU A 197 13.95 8.97 -5.59
C GLU A 197 14.33 8.60 -4.14
N TRP A 198 13.59 9.16 -3.18
CA TRP A 198 13.95 9.15 -1.77
C TRP A 198 13.96 7.74 -1.15
N ASN A 199 12.96 6.90 -1.40
CA ASN A 199 12.87 5.54 -0.86
C ASN A 199 14.07 4.70 -1.30
N ILE A 200 14.46 4.81 -2.58
CA ILE A 200 15.64 4.15 -3.13
C ILE A 200 16.91 4.59 -2.40
N LEU A 201 17.06 5.90 -2.14
CA LEU A 201 18.24 6.43 -1.46
C LEU A 201 18.35 6.01 -0.01
N GLN A 202 17.24 5.77 0.68
CA GLN A 202 17.25 5.35 2.07
C GLN A 202 17.88 3.95 2.25
N ASP A 203 17.61 3.03 1.31
CA ASP A 203 18.23 1.70 1.33
C ASP A 203 18.60 1.26 -0.10
N LEU A 204 19.65 1.90 -0.64
CA LEU A 204 20.11 1.68 -2.01
C LEU A 204 20.39 0.21 -2.32
N ASN A 205 21.01 -0.51 -1.38
CA ASN A 205 21.31 -1.94 -1.57
C ASN A 205 20.02 -2.78 -1.63
N ALA A 206 19.05 -2.47 -0.81
CA ALA A 206 17.76 -3.15 -0.83
C ALA A 206 16.99 -2.86 -2.12
N ALA A 207 16.97 -1.61 -2.57
CA ALA A 207 16.37 -1.21 -3.83
C ALA A 207 17.02 -1.94 -5.02
N GLN A 208 18.35 -1.92 -5.12
CA GLN A 208 19.09 -2.64 -6.17
C GLN A 208 18.78 -4.14 -6.16
N THR A 209 18.75 -4.76 -4.98
CA THR A 209 18.43 -6.18 -4.82
C THR A 209 17.00 -6.47 -5.26
N THR A 210 16.05 -5.66 -4.82
CA THR A 210 14.62 -5.84 -5.13
C THR A 210 14.37 -5.73 -6.62
N PHE A 211 14.78 -4.64 -7.26
CA PHE A 211 14.52 -4.47 -8.70
C PHE A 211 15.27 -5.48 -9.57
N LYS A 212 16.43 -5.95 -9.16
CA LYS A 212 17.18 -6.97 -9.89
C LYS A 212 16.61 -8.37 -9.74
N GLU A 213 16.17 -8.76 -8.55
CA GLU A 213 15.92 -10.15 -8.18
C GLU A 213 14.43 -10.49 -8.02
N TRP A 214 13.52 -9.51 -8.03
CA TRP A 214 12.09 -9.74 -7.83
C TRP A 214 11.51 -10.60 -8.96
N PRO A 215 10.89 -11.76 -8.65
CA PRO A 215 10.57 -12.75 -9.69
C PRO A 215 9.23 -12.53 -10.38
N THR A 216 8.33 -11.71 -9.81
CA THR A 216 6.99 -11.45 -10.36
C THR A 216 6.90 -10.04 -10.98
N PRO A 217 5.82 -9.67 -11.67
CA PRO A 217 5.67 -8.33 -12.20
C PRO A 217 5.83 -7.24 -11.16
N ILE A 218 6.52 -6.15 -11.53
CA ILE A 218 6.62 -4.91 -10.76
C ILE A 218 5.91 -3.80 -11.53
N ILE A 219 5.05 -3.05 -10.82
CA ILE A 219 4.48 -1.79 -11.30
C ILE A 219 4.97 -0.69 -10.37
N ALA A 220 5.83 0.19 -10.87
CA ALA A 220 6.38 1.30 -10.12
C ALA A 220 5.53 2.57 -10.32
N SER A 221 5.10 3.20 -9.22
CA SER A 221 4.61 4.58 -9.22
C SER A 221 5.79 5.48 -8.95
N GLY A 222 6.28 6.18 -9.97
CA GLY A 222 7.44 7.06 -9.86
C GLY A 222 7.12 8.37 -9.13
N TRP A 223 8.17 9.04 -8.68
CA TRP A 223 8.09 10.32 -7.98
C TRP A 223 7.24 11.35 -8.75
N GLU A 224 7.37 11.43 -10.08
CA GLU A 224 6.65 12.36 -10.95
C GLU A 224 5.13 12.18 -10.92
N ILE A 225 4.65 10.95 -10.66
CA ILE A 225 3.22 10.66 -10.62
C ILE A 225 2.57 11.31 -9.40
N GLY A 226 3.06 10.99 -8.20
CA GLY A 226 2.51 11.55 -6.96
C GLY A 226 2.69 13.05 -6.85
N THR A 227 3.81 13.60 -7.38
CA THR A 227 4.07 15.04 -7.40
C THR A 227 3.05 15.82 -8.24
N SER A 228 2.52 15.22 -9.29
CA SER A 228 1.54 15.87 -10.17
C SER A 228 0.10 15.78 -9.68
N ILE A 229 -0.17 15.01 -8.62
CA ILE A 229 -1.51 14.80 -8.07
C ILE A 229 -1.51 15.22 -6.60
N LEU A 230 -2.27 16.26 -6.27
CA LEU A 230 -2.28 16.82 -4.91
C LEU A 230 -3.58 16.46 -4.20
N TYR A 231 -3.48 15.83 -3.02
CA TYR A 231 -4.61 15.58 -2.14
C TYR A 231 -5.08 16.89 -1.48
N PRO A 232 -6.34 17.31 -1.66
CA PRO A 232 -6.79 18.63 -1.25
C PRO A 232 -6.96 18.72 0.28
N HIS A 233 -6.39 19.74 0.89
CA HIS A 233 -6.53 20.01 2.33
C HIS A 233 -7.98 20.25 2.76
N GLN A 234 -8.85 20.71 1.85
CA GLN A 234 -10.29 20.87 2.12
C GLN A 234 -10.92 19.53 2.53
N SER A 235 -10.47 18.40 1.97
CA SER A 235 -10.94 17.08 2.37
C SER A 235 -10.60 16.79 3.83
N ILE A 236 -9.38 17.12 4.25
CA ILE A 236 -8.94 16.97 5.66
C ILE A 236 -9.79 17.80 6.61
N LEU A 237 -10.23 18.98 6.20
CA LEU A 237 -11.03 19.87 7.04
C LEU A 237 -12.50 19.48 7.10
N ASN A 238 -13.09 18.98 5.99
CA ASN A 238 -14.52 18.93 5.80
C ASN A 238 -15.10 17.53 5.62
N ASP A 239 -14.29 16.52 5.24
CA ASP A 239 -14.83 15.24 4.81
C ASP A 239 -14.77 14.15 5.88
N PHE A 240 -14.09 14.41 6.99
CA PHE A 240 -13.98 13.47 8.10
C PHE A 240 -14.93 13.84 9.24
N PRO A 241 -15.68 12.87 9.80
CA PRO A 241 -16.40 13.08 11.04
C PRO A 241 -15.42 13.51 12.13
N ASP A 242 -15.77 14.57 12.88
CA ASP A 242 -14.92 15.07 13.97
C ASP A 242 -13.46 15.33 13.54
N SER A 243 -13.23 15.95 12.38
CA SER A 243 -11.89 16.19 11.81
C SER A 243 -10.89 16.85 12.78
N TYR A 244 -11.38 17.54 13.82
CA TYR A 244 -10.54 18.17 14.83
C TYR A 244 -9.84 17.15 15.76
N LYS A 245 -10.39 15.95 15.91
CA LYS A 245 -9.83 14.85 16.74
C LYS A 245 -9.55 13.57 15.97
N HIS A 246 -9.90 13.49 14.67
CA HIS A 246 -9.59 12.31 13.86
C HIS A 246 -8.07 12.18 13.68
N PRO A 247 -7.43 11.05 14.07
CA PRO A 247 -5.96 10.92 14.08
C PRO A 247 -5.28 11.28 12.76
N LEU A 248 -5.82 10.86 11.61
CA LEU A 248 -5.29 11.26 10.30
C LEU A 248 -5.29 12.78 10.14
N CYS A 249 -6.41 13.44 10.45
CA CYS A 249 -6.52 14.89 10.29
C CYS A 249 -5.61 15.65 11.25
N VAL A 250 -5.41 15.12 12.45
CA VAL A 250 -4.48 15.68 13.44
C VAL A 250 -3.04 15.49 12.97
N SER A 251 -2.67 14.29 12.53
CA SER A 251 -1.34 14.02 11.96
C SER A 251 -1.03 14.90 10.76
N TYR A 252 -1.99 15.07 9.86
CA TYR A 252 -1.85 15.94 8.68
C TYR A 252 -1.56 17.40 9.08
N LYS A 253 -2.24 17.91 10.10
CA LYS A 253 -2.03 19.27 10.64
C LYS A 253 -0.73 19.42 11.40
N ILE A 254 -0.24 18.36 12.04
CA ILE A 254 1.06 18.33 12.72
C ILE A 254 2.20 18.27 11.71
N TYR A 255 2.05 17.46 10.66
CA TYR A 255 3.05 17.24 9.63
C TYR A 255 3.50 18.56 8.99
N GLN A 256 2.55 19.41 8.59
CA GLN A 256 2.83 20.71 8.00
C GLN A 256 1.74 21.73 8.34
N ARG A 257 2.15 23.00 8.41
CA ARG A 257 1.22 24.11 8.69
C ARG A 257 0.18 24.26 7.60
N MET A 258 -1.09 24.15 7.98
CA MET A 258 -2.23 24.38 7.07
C MET A 258 -2.36 25.85 6.62
N PRO A 259 -2.95 26.14 5.42
CA PRO A 259 -3.42 25.16 4.45
C PRO A 259 -2.32 24.70 3.51
N TYR A 260 -2.29 23.42 3.13
CA TYR A 260 -1.45 22.87 2.08
C TYR A 260 -2.13 21.63 1.46
N ASP A 261 -1.95 21.41 0.17
CA ASP A 261 -2.33 20.18 -0.50
C ASP A 261 -1.11 19.25 -0.55
N ARG A 262 -1.32 17.96 -0.33
CA ARG A 262 -0.19 17.02 -0.23
C ARG A 262 -0.07 16.17 -1.48
N GLU A 263 1.14 16.00 -1.95
CA GLU A 263 1.50 15.05 -2.98
C GLU A 263 1.03 13.63 -2.57
N THR A 264 0.76 12.77 -3.58
CA THR A 264 0.05 11.49 -3.36
C THR A 264 0.86 10.28 -3.80
N TRP A 265 2.15 10.27 -3.54
CA TRP A 265 3.05 9.22 -4.01
C TRP A 265 2.57 7.81 -3.64
N ASP A 266 2.25 7.60 -2.38
CA ASP A 266 1.82 6.31 -1.85
C ASP A 266 0.41 5.94 -2.30
N LEU A 267 -0.49 6.94 -2.32
CA LEU A 267 -1.88 6.73 -2.69
C LEU A 267 -2.02 6.23 -4.13
N THR A 268 -1.15 6.69 -5.03
CA THR A 268 -1.18 6.29 -6.45
C THR A 268 -0.78 4.83 -6.63
N SER A 269 0.19 4.34 -5.83
CA SER A 269 0.54 2.91 -5.79
C SER A 269 -0.61 2.05 -5.29
N VAL A 270 -1.32 2.49 -4.23
CA VAL A 270 -2.51 1.79 -3.71
C VAL A 270 -3.64 1.79 -4.74
N LEU A 271 -3.94 2.94 -5.33
CA LEU A 271 -5.03 3.08 -6.30
C LEU A 271 -4.82 2.16 -7.51
N GLN A 272 -3.62 2.18 -8.10
CA GLN A 272 -3.27 1.31 -9.23
C GLN A 272 -3.33 -0.18 -8.86
N ALA A 273 -2.86 -0.55 -7.67
CA ALA A 273 -2.83 -1.93 -7.23
C ALA A 273 -4.23 -2.55 -7.08
N ILE A 274 -5.19 -1.77 -6.60
CA ILE A 274 -6.54 -2.25 -6.27
C ILE A 274 -7.53 -2.01 -7.41
N GLU A 275 -7.35 -0.96 -8.20
CA GLU A 275 -8.24 -0.60 -9.30
C GLU A 275 -7.49 -0.52 -10.67
N PRO A 276 -6.74 -1.56 -11.08
CA PRO A 276 -5.92 -1.52 -12.29
C PRO A 276 -6.75 -1.33 -13.57
N GLU A 277 -8.02 -1.77 -13.57
CA GLU A 277 -8.92 -1.66 -14.71
C GLU A 277 -9.62 -0.29 -14.82
N SER A 278 -9.42 0.60 -13.85
CA SER A 278 -10.08 1.92 -13.83
C SER A 278 -9.44 2.93 -14.79
N ASN A 279 -8.32 2.55 -15.42
CA ASN A 279 -7.60 3.37 -16.41
C ASN A 279 -7.25 4.78 -15.93
N TYR A 280 -6.91 4.92 -14.64
CA TYR A 280 -6.42 6.19 -14.10
C TYR A 280 -5.04 6.56 -14.66
N PHE A 281 -4.21 5.55 -14.86
CA PHE A 281 -2.85 5.68 -15.38
C PHE A 281 -2.67 4.81 -16.63
N ASN A 282 -1.75 5.20 -17.48
CA ASN A 282 -1.18 4.30 -18.48
C ASN A 282 0.00 3.55 -17.86
N LEU A 283 0.34 2.42 -18.44
CA LEU A 283 1.56 1.70 -18.10
C LEU A 283 2.59 1.90 -19.22
N SER A 284 3.86 1.97 -18.86
CA SER A 284 4.95 1.86 -19.83
C SER A 284 4.86 0.55 -20.62
N GLU A 285 5.63 0.44 -21.68
CA GLU A 285 5.93 -0.87 -22.26
C GLU A 285 6.54 -1.79 -21.21
N LYS A 286 6.52 -3.10 -21.46
CA LYS A 286 7.24 -4.04 -20.59
C LYS A 286 8.74 -3.84 -20.70
N GLY A 287 9.43 -3.95 -19.59
CA GLY A 287 10.86 -3.73 -19.55
C GLY A 287 11.50 -4.21 -18.24
N ILE A 288 12.67 -3.67 -18.00
CA ILE A 288 13.48 -3.92 -16.80
C ILE A 288 13.83 -2.56 -16.19
N ILE A 289 13.49 -2.36 -14.93
CA ILE A 289 13.97 -1.25 -14.11
C ILE A 289 15.24 -1.71 -13.41
N THR A 290 16.30 -0.92 -13.50
CA THR A 290 17.54 -1.12 -12.74
C THR A 290 17.85 0.14 -11.94
N ILE A 291 18.48 -0.04 -10.79
CA ILE A 291 18.92 1.05 -9.93
C ILE A 291 20.45 1.11 -10.00
N ASP A 292 20.99 2.25 -10.39
CA ASP A 292 22.44 2.41 -10.51
C ASP A 292 23.13 2.66 -9.15
N SER A 293 24.43 2.91 -9.18
CA SER A 293 25.24 3.09 -7.96
C SER A 293 24.97 4.39 -7.20
N ILE A 294 24.24 5.33 -7.78
CA ILE A 294 23.86 6.59 -7.16
C ILE A 294 22.37 6.71 -6.91
N GLY A 295 21.60 5.62 -7.17
CA GLY A 295 20.15 5.53 -6.89
C GLY A 295 19.26 5.99 -8.03
N GLN A 296 19.78 6.21 -9.23
CA GLN A 296 18.94 6.54 -10.39
C GLN A 296 18.21 5.30 -10.91
N SER A 297 16.93 5.50 -11.22
CA SER A 297 16.10 4.48 -11.85
C SER A 297 16.26 4.53 -13.36
N ILE A 298 16.72 3.43 -13.94
CA ILE A 298 16.92 3.29 -15.39
C ILE A 298 15.94 2.25 -15.91
N PHE A 299 15.11 2.63 -16.88
CA PHE A 299 14.19 1.74 -17.54
C PHE A 299 14.70 1.36 -18.94
N SER A 300 14.67 0.08 -19.24
CA SER A 300 14.99 -0.46 -20.55
C SER A 300 13.86 -1.36 -21.04
N THR A 301 13.32 -1.05 -22.22
CA THR A 301 12.28 -1.87 -22.86
C THR A 301 12.79 -3.28 -23.13
N SER A 302 11.98 -4.29 -22.82
CA SER A 302 12.30 -5.69 -23.05
C SER A 302 11.02 -6.52 -23.18
N GLU A 303 10.87 -7.29 -24.23
CA GLU A 303 9.70 -8.16 -24.45
C GLU A 303 9.52 -9.20 -23.32
N ASN A 304 10.63 -9.67 -22.75
CA ASN A 304 10.63 -10.59 -21.61
C ASN A 304 10.67 -9.88 -20.24
N GLY A 305 10.66 -8.56 -20.24
CA GLY A 305 10.66 -7.74 -19.03
C GLY A 305 9.36 -7.91 -18.26
N LYS A 306 9.45 -7.79 -16.93
CA LYS A 306 8.32 -7.89 -16.02
C LYS A 306 8.02 -6.59 -15.30
N HIS A 307 8.79 -5.55 -15.55
CA HIS A 307 8.64 -4.26 -14.90
C HIS A 307 7.93 -3.28 -15.83
N GLN A 308 7.07 -2.49 -15.22
CA GLN A 308 6.41 -1.35 -15.85
C GLN A 308 6.37 -0.21 -14.84
N TYR A 309 6.21 1.01 -15.30
CA TYR A 309 5.97 2.16 -14.44
C TYR A 309 4.71 2.91 -14.91
N LEU A 310 4.13 3.68 -13.99
CA LEU A 310 2.95 4.49 -14.26
C LEU A 310 3.32 5.69 -15.14
N ILE A 311 2.47 5.97 -16.10
CA ILE A 311 2.54 7.16 -16.94
C ILE A 311 1.24 7.94 -16.74
N MET A 312 1.37 9.23 -16.43
CA MET A 312 0.20 10.11 -16.37
C MET A 312 -0.51 10.10 -17.72
N GLN A 313 -1.82 9.98 -17.64
CA GLN A 313 -2.66 10.27 -18.79
C GLN A 313 -2.69 11.79 -19.04
N LYS A 314 -3.68 12.30 -19.70
CA LYS A 314 -3.83 13.74 -19.93
C LYS A 314 -4.13 14.49 -18.64
N GLU A 315 -3.74 15.76 -18.57
CA GLU A 315 -4.01 16.65 -17.42
C GLU A 315 -5.48 16.68 -16.97
N GLU A 316 -6.43 16.57 -17.93
CA GLU A 316 -7.86 16.50 -17.63
C GLU A 316 -8.26 15.32 -16.73
N ASN A 317 -7.46 14.25 -16.68
CA ASN A 317 -7.71 13.09 -15.83
C ASN A 317 -7.27 13.29 -14.37
N ILE A 318 -6.41 14.27 -14.09
CA ILE A 318 -5.91 14.53 -12.73
C ILE A 318 -7.07 14.76 -11.75
N GLN A 319 -8.07 15.55 -12.14
CA GLN A 319 -9.24 15.82 -11.29
C GLN A 319 -10.07 14.55 -11.02
N THR A 320 -10.13 13.64 -11.97
CA THR A 320 -10.80 12.34 -11.79
C THR A 320 -10.03 11.48 -10.79
N ILE A 321 -8.71 11.47 -10.88
CA ILE A 321 -7.85 10.74 -9.95
C ILE A 321 -7.95 11.34 -8.54
N ILE A 322 -7.85 12.68 -8.40
CA ILE A 322 -8.02 13.36 -7.11
C ILE A 322 -9.36 12.99 -6.47
N LYS A 323 -10.45 13.04 -7.25
CA LYS A 323 -11.78 12.64 -6.76
C LYS A 323 -11.81 11.19 -6.31
N ALA A 324 -11.18 10.27 -7.05
CA ALA A 324 -11.07 8.87 -6.68
C ALA A 324 -10.30 8.72 -5.36
N LEU A 325 -9.13 9.37 -5.22
CA LEU A 325 -8.34 9.35 -4.00
C LEU A 325 -9.12 9.88 -2.80
N VAL A 326 -9.78 11.05 -2.94
CA VAL A 326 -10.61 11.62 -1.88
C VAL A 326 -11.72 10.65 -1.47
N ASN A 327 -12.42 10.05 -2.43
CA ASN A 327 -13.47 9.07 -2.14
C ASN A 327 -12.93 7.86 -1.39
N GLN A 328 -11.78 7.33 -1.79
CA GLN A 328 -11.19 6.15 -1.14
C GLN A 328 -10.66 6.48 0.27
N VAL A 329 -10.01 7.64 0.44
CA VAL A 329 -9.51 8.07 1.76
C VAL A 329 -10.65 8.38 2.73
N THR A 330 -11.74 8.99 2.26
CA THR A 330 -12.88 9.38 3.11
C THR A 330 -13.92 8.28 3.28
N GLY A 331 -13.86 7.21 2.48
CA GLY A 331 -14.88 6.16 2.44
C GLY A 331 -16.21 6.61 1.83
N LYS A 332 -16.24 7.73 1.12
CA LYS A 332 -17.43 8.23 0.40
C LYS A 332 -17.62 7.45 -0.90
N LYS A 333 -18.88 7.16 -1.23
CA LYS A 333 -19.26 6.48 -2.47
C LYS A 333 -19.52 7.48 -3.58
#